data_08e4d206305805f3ea2e04ee971ea351
#
_entry.id   08e4d206305805f3ea2e04ee971ea351
#
_cell.length_a   1.000
_cell.length_b   1.000
_cell.length_c   1.000
_cell.angle_alpha   90.00
_cell.angle_beta   90.00
_cell.angle_gamma   90.00
#
_symmetry.space_group_name_H-M   'P 1'
#
loop_
_entity.id
_entity.type
_entity.pdbx_description
1 polymer ?
#
loop_
_entity_poly.entity_id
_entity_poly.type
_entity_poly.pdbx_seq_one_letter_code
_entity_poly.pdbx_strand_id
1 'polypeptide(L)'
;MPCCRPGRPFSGLAVLVGLALASVTVLSALALAQPRPAPDTAWRQWGGPNRNFIVNTTGLADAWPEGGPRVIWSRPLGTGHSSILAEDGRLYTMYRKGNGRSRQGPWDAAETVIALDAATGKTIWEHSYPSPLGADFTYGAGPHSTPLLVGDRLFTIGTNKEFFALDKKTGKVLWSHDLIKDFGAPSLLIRPVVKAGYGCSPIAYRDTIICSVGGPGQSVVAFRQADGRVAWKSGDFLTSAAAPILTRVGGQEQLVIFGGGTVNGLDPRNGAVLWSVPHDPGNDLNMNTPLMGPGDILLISAAYKTGSRALQLRVTHNLTWPEELWYSNRVRFMFLSMVGIGDHVYGTSGDLGPSFLTAINIRTGQMVWQHRGIGRASLVYADGKAILLEEDGDLTLAKLTPEGVTVLSQQPKLFDTMSWTAPTLVGTTLYARDREKILALDVGKGGSTSMDSIPAGPAVMLSDAAADIALNWKASPLAGTWKLDAAASKVGSAAAPIGLVKTGAPQTLHITHAANGTVIVESQINESQSRAYQPDRQTATPVVPTGTITMKSRWNGATLVSEGALEAGAAPVPVKEAFAIAEGRLTLTTTVGAGADATTSVLVYARAKTVEPCKAWPTPCK
;
A
#
# COMPACT_ATOMS: atom_id res chain seq x y z
N MET A 1 -55.19 69.35 -28.09
CA MET A 1 -56.10 70.31 -27.44
C MET A 1 -56.30 69.87 -26.01
N PRO A 2 -56.41 70.76 -25.04
CA PRO A 2 -55.43 71.78 -24.62
C PRO A 2 -55.07 71.69 -23.12
N CYS A 3 -54.07 72.47 -22.77
CA CYS A 3 -53.93 73.36 -21.61
C CYS A 3 -53.98 72.80 -20.19
N CYS A 4 -53.23 73.21 -19.22
CA CYS A 4 -52.58 74.50 -18.90
C CYS A 4 -51.52 74.29 -17.82
N ARG A 5 -50.44 75.08 -17.85
CA ARG A 5 -49.57 75.50 -16.76
C ARG A 5 -50.34 76.40 -15.76
N PRO A 6 -49.80 76.94 -14.65
CA PRO A 6 -48.38 77.02 -14.17
C PRO A 6 -48.20 76.93 -12.64
N GLY A 7 -46.95 77.11 -12.18
CA GLY A 7 -46.68 77.61 -10.84
C GLY A 7 -45.25 77.32 -10.29
N ARG A 8 -44.33 78.25 -10.49
CA ARG A 8 -43.06 78.41 -9.67
C ARG A 8 -43.36 79.28 -8.47
N PRO A 9 -42.56 79.36 -7.40
CA PRO A 9 -41.19 79.90 -7.46
C PRO A 9 -40.13 79.31 -6.47
N PHE A 10 -38.86 79.52 -6.87
CA PHE A 10 -37.65 79.98 -6.18
C PHE A 10 -37.37 79.68 -4.69
N SER A 11 -36.25 79.14 -4.43
CA SER A 11 -34.96 79.65 -3.86
C SER A 11 -34.12 78.54 -3.30
N GLY A 12 -32.87 78.53 -3.61
CA GLY A 12 -31.73 78.74 -2.80
C GLY A 12 -30.49 77.98 -3.29
N LEU A 13 -29.59 78.74 -3.81
CA LEU A 13 -28.24 78.37 -4.26
C LEU A 13 -27.36 77.95 -3.10
N ALA A 14 -26.73 76.78 -3.19
CA ALA A 14 -25.44 76.55 -2.55
C ALA A 14 -24.64 75.53 -3.34
N VAL A 15 -23.65 76.00 -4.09
CA VAL A 15 -22.60 75.22 -4.74
C VAL A 15 -21.59 74.84 -3.66
N LEU A 16 -21.44 73.58 -3.37
CA LEU A 16 -20.29 73.04 -2.66
C LEU A 16 -19.61 72.04 -3.59
N VAL A 17 -18.49 72.50 -4.14
CA VAL A 17 -17.49 71.68 -4.83
C VAL A 17 -16.80 70.83 -3.79
N GLY A 18 -17.22 69.59 -3.70
CA GLY A 18 -16.52 68.56 -2.89
C GLY A 18 -15.53 67.81 -3.77
N LEU A 19 -14.24 68.07 -3.61
CA LEU A 19 -13.16 67.24 -4.12
C LEU A 19 -13.32 65.83 -3.51
N ALA A 20 -13.74 64.85 -4.31
CA ALA A 20 -13.62 63.46 -3.97
C ALA A 20 -12.13 63.04 -4.14
N LEU A 21 -11.37 63.08 -3.06
CA LEU A 21 -10.12 62.35 -2.95
C LEU A 21 -10.46 60.84 -2.96
N ALA A 22 -10.21 60.21 -4.09
CA ALA A 22 -10.20 58.75 -4.17
C ALA A 22 -9.00 58.24 -3.38
N SER A 23 -9.24 57.90 -2.12
CA SER A 23 -8.26 57.14 -1.32
C SER A 23 -8.23 55.73 -1.87
N VAL A 24 -7.30 55.45 -2.78
CA VAL A 24 -6.92 54.06 -3.15
C VAL A 24 -6.22 53.47 -1.94
N THR A 25 -6.97 52.83 -1.06
CA THR A 25 -6.40 51.92 -0.05
C THR A 25 -5.88 50.71 -0.80
N VAL A 26 -4.60 50.71 -1.08
CA VAL A 26 -3.83 49.49 -1.41
C VAL A 26 -3.91 48.61 -0.18
N LEU A 27 -4.87 47.73 -0.12
CA LEU A 27 -4.82 46.56 0.75
C LEU A 27 -3.66 45.71 0.23
N SER A 28 -2.47 45.95 0.76
CA SER A 28 -1.41 44.96 0.74
C SER A 28 -1.95 43.73 1.48
N ALA A 29 -2.41 42.75 0.73
CA ALA A 29 -2.66 41.41 1.27
C ALA A 29 -1.31 40.91 1.78
N LEU A 30 -1.05 41.14 3.06
CA LEU A 30 -0.09 40.35 3.80
C LEU A 30 -0.64 38.92 3.72
N ALA A 31 -0.16 38.16 2.76
CA ALA A 31 -0.26 36.71 2.80
C ALA A 31 0.41 36.32 4.14
N LEU A 32 -0.40 36.10 5.16
CA LEU A 32 0.03 35.47 6.38
C LEU A 32 0.63 34.15 5.93
N ALA A 33 1.97 34.10 5.87
CA ALA A 33 2.69 32.86 5.65
C ALA A 33 2.17 31.89 6.69
N GLN A 34 1.50 30.83 6.23
CA GLN A 34 1.05 29.79 7.14
C GLN A 34 2.27 29.34 7.96
N PRO A 35 2.15 29.23 9.29
CA PRO A 35 3.26 28.79 10.11
C PRO A 35 3.79 27.49 9.54
N ARG A 36 5.09 27.44 9.26
CA ARG A 36 5.75 26.24 8.77
C ARG A 36 5.44 25.12 9.76
N PRO A 37 4.96 23.93 9.31
CA PRO A 37 4.74 22.82 10.22
C PRO A 37 5.99 22.55 11.05
N ALA A 38 5.82 22.14 12.30
CA ALA A 38 6.96 21.77 13.15
C ALA A 38 7.75 20.63 12.48
N PRO A 39 9.09 20.60 12.64
CA PRO A 39 9.89 19.50 12.11
C PRO A 39 9.43 18.14 12.62
N ASP A 40 9.46 17.13 11.74
CA ASP A 40 9.22 15.76 12.13
C ASP A 40 10.41 15.24 12.94
N THR A 41 10.16 14.85 14.17
CA THR A 41 11.18 14.45 15.15
C THR A 41 11.22 12.95 15.38
N ALA A 42 10.35 12.19 14.70
CA ALA A 42 10.23 10.76 14.86
C ALA A 42 9.88 10.07 13.54
N TRP A 43 10.34 8.83 13.41
CA TRP A 43 10.02 7.94 12.30
C TRP A 43 9.43 6.64 12.88
N ARG A 44 8.11 6.60 13.08
CA ARG A 44 7.45 5.56 13.88
C ARG A 44 6.94 4.36 13.10
N GLN A 45 6.96 4.43 11.77
CA GLN A 45 6.31 3.43 10.91
C GLN A 45 6.97 3.38 9.52
N TRP A 46 6.60 2.40 8.73
CA TRP A 46 6.94 2.35 7.31
C TRP A 46 6.56 3.64 6.60
N GLY A 47 7.47 4.19 5.79
CA GLY A 47 7.23 5.42 5.04
C GLY A 47 7.25 6.70 5.87
N GLY A 48 7.70 6.64 7.14
CA GLY A 48 7.87 7.80 8.01
C GLY A 48 6.58 8.34 8.60
N PRO A 49 6.58 9.62 9.01
CA PRO A 49 5.47 10.21 9.75
C PRO A 49 4.11 10.03 9.08
N ASN A 50 4.06 10.20 7.76
CA ASN A 50 2.83 10.18 6.96
C ASN A 50 2.74 8.97 6.00
N ARG A 51 3.59 7.94 6.16
CA ARG A 51 3.67 6.74 5.30
C ARG A 51 3.89 7.05 3.81
N ASN A 52 4.53 8.19 3.48
CA ASN A 52 4.73 8.68 2.12
C ASN A 52 6.18 9.02 1.79
N PHE A 53 7.13 8.71 2.71
CA PHE A 53 8.57 9.03 2.59
C PHE A 53 8.88 10.53 2.46
N ILE A 54 7.95 11.40 2.84
CA ILE A 54 8.15 12.85 2.91
C ILE A 54 8.28 13.25 4.36
N VAL A 55 9.34 13.98 4.68
CA VAL A 55 9.65 14.44 6.03
C VAL A 55 9.66 15.96 6.05
N ASN A 56 9.00 16.53 7.03
CA ASN A 56 9.06 17.96 7.27
C ASN A 56 10.31 18.29 8.12
N THR A 57 11.44 18.46 7.45
CA THR A 57 12.69 18.93 8.05
C THR A 57 13.33 19.98 7.16
N THR A 58 14.26 20.73 7.70
CA THR A 58 15.04 21.76 7.00
C THR A 58 16.50 21.67 7.40
N GLY A 59 17.37 22.34 6.64
CA GLY A 59 18.80 22.39 6.94
C GLY A 59 19.60 21.25 6.31
N LEU A 60 19.04 20.52 5.35
CA LEU A 60 19.83 19.58 4.55
C LEU A 60 20.89 20.33 3.74
N ALA A 61 22.09 19.74 3.65
CA ALA A 61 23.18 20.28 2.83
C ALA A 61 22.73 20.49 1.37
N ASP A 62 23.31 21.49 0.72
CA ASP A 62 23.10 21.71 -0.71
C ASP A 62 24.07 20.87 -1.56
N ALA A 63 25.16 20.43 -0.95
CA ALA A 63 26.11 19.44 -1.48
C ALA A 63 26.86 18.79 -0.31
N TRP A 64 27.29 17.56 -0.47
CA TRP A 64 28.20 16.89 0.46
C TRP A 64 29.65 17.15 0.05
N PRO A 65 30.61 17.07 0.99
CA PRO A 65 32.03 17.13 0.66
C PRO A 65 32.44 15.92 -0.21
N GLU A 66 33.62 16.02 -0.80
CA GLU A 66 34.25 14.86 -1.44
C GLU A 66 34.38 13.72 -0.44
N GLY A 67 33.93 12.52 -0.82
CA GLY A 67 33.82 11.37 0.09
C GLY A 67 32.46 11.24 0.80
N GLY A 68 31.49 12.12 0.48
CA GLY A 68 30.10 11.99 0.94
C GLY A 68 29.79 12.64 2.28
N PRO A 69 28.63 12.39 2.85
CA PRO A 69 28.21 12.92 4.14
C PRO A 69 29.02 12.30 5.28
N ARG A 70 29.23 13.07 6.34
CA ARG A 70 30.00 12.63 7.51
C ARG A 70 29.33 11.43 8.19
N VAL A 71 30.07 10.35 8.36
CA VAL A 71 29.64 9.19 9.16
C VAL A 71 29.72 9.56 10.64
N ILE A 72 28.56 9.53 11.33
CA ILE A 72 28.50 9.74 12.78
C ILE A 72 28.96 8.48 13.49
N TRP A 73 28.38 7.35 13.11
CA TRP A 73 28.78 6.02 13.55
C TRP A 73 28.38 4.96 12.52
N SER A 74 29.06 3.81 12.58
CA SER A 74 28.77 2.62 11.78
C SER A 74 29.02 1.37 12.60
N ARG A 75 28.20 0.32 12.41
CA ARG A 75 28.39 -0.96 13.08
C ARG A 75 27.87 -2.11 12.23
N PRO A 76 28.38 -3.36 12.45
CA PRO A 76 27.76 -4.57 11.93
C PRO A 76 26.30 -4.71 12.42
N LEU A 77 25.44 -5.25 11.56
CA LEU A 77 24.08 -5.64 11.91
C LEU A 77 23.86 -7.06 11.38
N GLY A 78 23.10 -7.39 10.53
CA GLY A 78 22.80 -8.68 9.94
C GLY A 78 21.85 -8.50 8.77
N THR A 79 21.50 -9.60 8.12
CA THR A 79 20.67 -9.56 6.93
C THR A 79 19.23 -9.13 7.25
N GLY A 80 18.53 -8.64 6.24
CA GLY A 80 17.14 -8.19 6.31
C GLY A 80 16.96 -6.83 5.66
N HIS A 81 15.70 -6.49 5.41
CA HIS A 81 15.29 -5.27 4.72
C HIS A 81 14.29 -4.42 5.52
N SER A 82 14.12 -4.76 6.80
CA SER A 82 13.30 -3.99 7.75
C SER A 82 13.83 -2.57 7.87
N SER A 83 12.99 -1.56 7.67
CA SER A 83 13.38 -0.16 7.83
C SER A 83 13.68 0.16 9.30
N ILE A 84 14.38 1.26 9.49
CA ILE A 84 14.80 1.74 10.79
C ILE A 84 13.74 2.71 11.31
N LEU A 85 13.18 2.45 12.49
CA LEU A 85 12.35 3.40 13.20
C LEU A 85 13.22 4.24 14.12
N ALA A 86 12.81 5.49 14.38
CA ALA A 86 13.51 6.39 15.26
C ALA A 86 12.53 7.20 16.12
N GLU A 87 12.73 7.17 17.44
CA GLU A 87 11.97 7.95 18.40
C GLU A 87 12.73 8.09 19.72
N ASP A 88 12.66 9.26 20.34
CA ASP A 88 13.22 9.53 21.68
C ASP A 88 14.69 9.10 21.84
N GLY A 89 15.53 9.42 20.84
CA GLY A 89 16.96 9.06 20.85
C GLY A 89 17.25 7.57 20.69
N ARG A 90 16.27 6.78 20.26
CA ARG A 90 16.40 5.34 20.02
C ARG A 90 16.06 4.97 18.60
N LEU A 91 16.71 3.93 18.10
CA LEU A 91 16.40 3.29 16.82
C LEU A 91 15.86 1.90 17.07
N TYR A 92 14.94 1.45 16.20
CA TYR A 92 14.39 0.11 16.25
C TYR A 92 14.37 -0.48 14.84
N THR A 93 14.85 -1.70 14.70
CA THR A 93 14.77 -2.45 13.44
C THR A 93 14.76 -3.95 13.70
N MET A 94 14.67 -4.73 12.64
CA MET A 94 14.73 -6.19 12.72
C MET A 94 15.85 -6.69 11.81
N TYR A 95 16.48 -7.79 12.20
CA TYR A 95 17.52 -8.42 11.41
C TYR A 95 17.63 -9.93 11.72
N ARG A 96 18.34 -10.64 10.86
CA ARG A 96 18.72 -12.04 11.05
C ARG A 96 20.23 -12.10 11.02
N LYS A 97 20.84 -12.83 11.98
CA LYS A 97 22.29 -13.10 11.97
C LYS A 97 22.64 -13.95 10.74
N GLY A 98 23.81 -13.73 10.14
CA GLY A 98 24.28 -14.50 9.00
C GLY A 98 25.08 -13.66 8.01
N ASN A 99 25.51 -14.30 6.92
CA ASN A 99 26.29 -13.66 5.87
C ASN A 99 25.35 -12.96 4.87
N GLY A 100 25.32 -11.64 4.89
CA GLY A 100 24.51 -10.81 4.00
C GLY A 100 24.87 -10.92 2.52
N ARG A 101 26.03 -11.43 2.16
CA ARG A 101 26.53 -11.56 0.78
C ARG A 101 25.86 -12.70 0.01
N SER A 102 25.44 -13.76 0.70
CA SER A 102 24.74 -14.87 0.06
C SER A 102 23.23 -14.66 0.08
N ARG A 103 22.56 -14.92 -1.04
CA ARG A 103 21.11 -15.02 -1.09
C ARG A 103 20.56 -16.34 -0.55
N GLN A 104 21.41 -17.36 -0.41
CA GLN A 104 21.04 -18.74 -0.10
C GLN A 104 21.54 -19.25 1.25
N GLY A 105 22.06 -18.37 2.10
CA GLY A 105 22.54 -18.75 3.41
C GLY A 105 24.03 -19.12 3.47
N PRO A 106 24.53 -19.64 4.61
CA PRO A 106 23.75 -20.03 5.78
C PRO A 106 23.28 -18.82 6.61
N TRP A 107 22.03 -18.88 7.07
CA TRP A 107 21.44 -17.87 7.94
C TRP A 107 21.03 -18.48 9.28
N ASP A 108 21.04 -17.67 10.33
CA ASP A 108 20.51 -18.07 11.63
C ASP A 108 19.01 -18.42 11.50
N ALA A 109 18.59 -19.47 12.20
CA ALA A 109 17.19 -19.87 12.29
C ALA A 109 16.35 -18.94 13.17
N ALA A 110 16.91 -17.81 13.64
CA ALA A 110 16.25 -16.83 14.48
C ALA A 110 16.26 -15.45 13.84
N GLU A 111 15.20 -14.70 14.05
CA GLU A 111 15.14 -13.25 13.82
C GLU A 111 15.30 -12.50 15.13
N THR A 112 15.80 -11.27 15.04
CA THR A 112 16.08 -10.42 16.20
C THR A 112 15.50 -9.04 15.97
N VAL A 113 14.72 -8.57 16.92
CA VAL A 113 14.33 -7.17 17.07
C VAL A 113 15.37 -6.49 17.94
N ILE A 114 15.87 -5.33 17.51
CA ILE A 114 16.92 -4.60 18.21
C ILE A 114 16.53 -3.15 18.46
N ALA A 115 16.85 -2.65 19.64
CA ALA A 115 16.87 -1.23 19.94
C ALA A 115 18.31 -0.74 20.11
N LEU A 116 18.62 0.39 19.45
CA LEU A 116 19.91 1.03 19.49
C LEU A 116 19.79 2.45 20.06
N ASP A 117 20.83 2.91 20.70
CA ASP A 117 21.03 4.32 20.98
C ASP A 117 21.30 5.07 19.66
N ALA A 118 20.50 6.06 19.35
CA ALA A 118 20.53 6.73 18.06
C ALA A 118 21.81 7.55 17.83
N ALA A 119 22.43 8.07 18.91
CA ALA A 119 23.63 8.88 18.84
C ALA A 119 24.90 8.06 18.69
N THR A 120 24.93 6.82 19.18
CA THR A 120 26.14 6.01 19.27
C THR A 120 26.06 4.68 18.54
N GLY A 121 24.88 4.23 18.14
CA GLY A 121 24.64 2.91 17.55
C GLY A 121 24.79 1.76 18.54
N LYS A 122 24.97 2.01 19.84
CA LYS A 122 25.11 0.95 20.84
C LYS A 122 23.78 0.23 21.08
N THR A 123 23.85 -1.09 21.28
CA THR A 123 22.66 -1.89 21.60
C THR A 123 22.11 -1.50 22.98
N ILE A 124 20.82 -1.23 23.05
CA ILE A 124 20.07 -1.02 24.29
C ILE A 124 19.46 -2.34 24.74
N TRP A 125 18.76 -3.02 23.83
CA TRP A 125 18.21 -4.36 24.06
C TRP A 125 18.03 -5.12 22.73
N GLU A 126 17.95 -6.44 22.85
CA GLU A 126 17.60 -7.36 21.76
C GLU A 126 16.52 -8.34 22.22
N HIS A 127 15.62 -8.69 21.30
CA HIS A 127 14.63 -9.74 21.46
C HIS A 127 14.75 -10.69 20.26
N SER A 128 15.23 -11.92 20.51
CA SER A 128 15.39 -12.95 19.47
C SER A 128 14.33 -14.03 19.61
N TYR A 129 13.85 -14.55 18.49
CA TYR A 129 12.85 -15.61 18.43
C TYR A 129 13.11 -16.56 17.27
N PRO A 130 12.69 -17.85 17.38
CA PRO A 130 12.83 -18.81 16.30
C PRO A 130 12.03 -18.38 15.05
N SER A 131 12.67 -18.43 13.88
CA SER A 131 12.08 -18.13 12.58
C SER A 131 12.74 -19.00 11.51
N PRO A 132 12.48 -20.33 11.52
CA PRO A 132 13.26 -21.32 10.78
C PRO A 132 13.01 -21.33 9.27
N LEU A 133 11.85 -20.88 8.83
CA LEU A 133 11.51 -20.80 7.40
C LEU A 133 12.11 -19.53 6.80
N GLY A 134 12.90 -19.59 5.79
CA GLY A 134 13.44 -18.39 5.15
C GLY A 134 14.72 -18.62 4.38
N ALA A 135 15.39 -19.74 4.63
CA ALA A 135 16.68 -20.05 4.03
C ALA A 135 16.64 -20.17 2.50
N ASP A 136 15.50 -20.52 1.92
CA ASP A 136 15.31 -20.72 0.48
C ASP A 136 14.40 -19.67 -0.18
N PHE A 137 14.13 -18.55 0.50
CA PHE A 137 13.29 -17.50 -0.06
C PHE A 137 13.97 -16.77 -1.23
N THR A 138 13.21 -16.53 -2.27
CA THR A 138 13.66 -15.90 -3.53
C THR A 138 14.33 -14.53 -3.30
N TYR A 139 13.84 -13.76 -2.32
CA TYR A 139 14.34 -12.41 -1.99
C TYR A 139 15.19 -12.38 -0.71
N GLY A 140 15.67 -13.54 -0.26
CA GLY A 140 16.45 -13.66 0.97
C GLY A 140 15.61 -13.95 2.20
N ALA A 141 16.29 -14.23 3.31
CA ALA A 141 15.67 -14.76 4.52
C ALA A 141 14.78 -13.76 5.29
N GLY A 142 14.80 -12.49 4.94
CA GLY A 142 14.12 -11.45 5.73
C GLY A 142 14.91 -11.05 6.99
N PRO A 143 14.28 -10.32 7.92
CA PRO A 143 12.91 -9.80 7.87
C PRO A 143 12.68 -8.73 6.80
N HIS A 144 11.48 -8.68 6.26
CA HIS A 144 11.09 -7.71 5.23
C HIS A 144 10.10 -6.65 5.74
N SER A 145 9.27 -6.98 6.73
CA SER A 145 8.33 -6.03 7.32
C SER A 145 9.06 -4.99 8.18
N THR A 146 8.52 -3.78 8.24
CA THR A 146 8.99 -2.74 9.13
C THR A 146 8.14 -2.73 10.39
N PRO A 147 8.75 -2.63 11.59
CA PRO A 147 8.03 -2.47 12.84
C PRO A 147 7.12 -1.23 12.88
N LEU A 148 6.34 -1.13 13.95
CA LEU A 148 5.46 0.00 14.20
C LEU A 148 5.55 0.43 15.66
N LEU A 149 5.84 1.71 15.91
CA LEU A 149 5.82 2.32 17.24
C LEU A 149 4.47 2.99 17.50
N VAL A 150 3.84 2.63 18.63
CA VAL A 150 2.62 3.30 19.10
C VAL A 150 2.70 3.43 20.63
N GLY A 151 2.75 4.66 21.11
CA GLY A 151 2.86 4.92 22.55
C GLY A 151 4.12 4.29 23.15
N ASP A 152 3.94 3.39 24.10
CA ASP A 152 5.00 2.65 24.80
C ASP A 152 5.33 1.28 24.16
N ARG A 153 4.73 0.94 23.02
CA ARG A 153 4.81 -0.36 22.38
C ARG A 153 5.53 -0.32 21.04
N LEU A 154 6.22 -1.41 20.76
CA LEU A 154 6.78 -1.74 19.45
C LEU A 154 6.10 -3.00 18.93
N PHE A 155 5.45 -2.91 17.77
CA PHE A 155 4.79 -4.03 17.11
C PHE A 155 5.67 -4.53 15.97
N THR A 156 5.92 -5.84 15.91
CA THR A 156 6.80 -6.46 14.93
C THR A 156 6.17 -7.72 14.35
N ILE A 157 6.31 -7.95 13.05
CA ILE A 157 5.87 -9.18 12.41
C ILE A 157 7.06 -9.79 11.69
N GLY A 158 7.46 -10.98 12.08
CA GLY A 158 8.58 -11.72 11.51
C GLY A 158 8.25 -12.36 10.16
N THR A 159 9.29 -12.91 9.53
CA THR A 159 9.22 -13.55 8.21
C THR A 159 8.22 -14.70 8.15
N ASN A 160 8.06 -15.45 9.24
CA ASN A 160 7.09 -16.56 9.35
C ASN A 160 5.81 -16.14 10.08
N LYS A 161 5.50 -14.84 10.11
CA LYS A 161 4.29 -14.31 10.73
C LYS A 161 4.26 -14.42 12.27
N GLU A 162 5.42 -14.44 12.91
CA GLU A 162 5.54 -14.24 14.35
C GLU A 162 5.22 -12.79 14.68
N PHE A 163 4.13 -12.54 15.38
CA PHE A 163 3.66 -11.21 15.71
C PHE A 163 3.84 -10.90 17.19
N PHE A 164 4.59 -9.84 17.50
CA PHE A 164 4.86 -9.42 18.87
C PHE A 164 4.44 -7.98 19.11
N ALA A 165 3.91 -7.72 20.31
CA ALA A 165 3.93 -6.42 20.94
C ALA A 165 4.99 -6.43 22.03
N LEU A 166 5.97 -5.56 21.90
CA LEU A 166 7.07 -5.42 22.84
C LEU A 166 6.96 -4.09 23.58
N ASP A 167 7.35 -4.06 24.85
CA ASP A 167 7.66 -2.81 25.52
C ASP A 167 8.84 -2.14 24.82
N LYS A 168 8.66 -0.94 24.27
CA LYS A 168 9.70 -0.29 23.45
C LYS A 168 10.96 0.08 24.21
N LYS A 169 10.89 0.23 25.57
CA LYS A 169 12.04 0.59 26.38
C LYS A 169 12.91 -0.60 26.75
N THR A 170 12.32 -1.78 26.91
CA THR A 170 12.98 -2.95 27.49
C THR A 170 13.06 -4.15 26.54
N GLY A 171 12.27 -4.18 25.46
CA GLY A 171 12.15 -5.33 24.57
C GLY A 171 11.33 -6.49 25.16
N LYS A 172 10.73 -6.33 26.35
CA LYS A 172 9.89 -7.36 26.97
C LYS A 172 8.63 -7.60 26.14
N VAL A 173 8.31 -8.88 25.91
CA VAL A 173 7.05 -9.28 25.25
C VAL A 173 5.88 -8.93 26.15
N LEU A 174 4.95 -8.15 25.63
CA LEU A 174 3.67 -7.82 26.25
C LEU A 174 2.60 -8.83 25.85
N TRP A 175 2.54 -9.17 24.57
CA TRP A 175 1.74 -10.23 24.01
C TRP A 175 2.33 -10.67 22.64
N SER A 176 1.92 -11.85 22.17
CA SER A 176 2.37 -12.36 20.87
C SER A 176 1.33 -13.27 20.23
N HIS A 177 1.42 -13.44 18.91
CA HIS A 177 0.73 -14.43 18.11
C HIS A 177 1.69 -15.14 17.16
N ASP A 178 1.48 -16.41 16.94
CA ASP A 178 1.94 -17.13 15.76
C ASP A 178 0.76 -17.16 14.77
N LEU A 179 0.76 -16.25 13.79
CA LEU A 179 -0.40 -16.10 12.91
C LEU A 179 -0.68 -17.35 12.06
N ILE A 180 0.32 -18.20 11.83
CA ILE A 180 0.13 -19.48 11.14
C ILE A 180 -0.61 -20.47 12.04
N LYS A 181 -0.17 -20.63 13.28
CA LYS A 181 -0.78 -21.58 14.23
C LYS A 181 -2.11 -21.11 14.77
N ASP A 182 -2.16 -19.83 15.17
CA ASP A 182 -3.33 -19.28 15.88
C ASP A 182 -4.48 -18.96 14.91
N PHE A 183 -4.18 -18.69 13.64
CA PHE A 183 -5.16 -18.26 12.64
C PHE A 183 -5.22 -19.17 11.40
N GLY A 184 -4.36 -20.18 11.29
CA GLY A 184 -4.26 -20.99 10.07
C GLY A 184 -3.88 -20.17 8.84
N ALA A 185 -3.13 -19.07 9.05
CA ALA A 185 -2.67 -18.22 7.97
C ALA A 185 -1.77 -19.00 7.00
N PRO A 186 -1.77 -18.72 5.69
CA PRO A 186 -0.83 -19.32 4.76
C PRO A 186 0.61 -19.06 5.22
N SER A 187 1.47 -20.08 5.19
CA SER A 187 2.87 -19.98 5.61
C SER A 187 3.73 -19.12 4.67
N LEU A 188 3.31 -18.99 3.40
CA LEU A 188 3.95 -18.14 2.40
C LEU A 188 2.97 -17.06 1.96
N LEU A 189 3.49 -15.87 1.62
CA LEU A 189 2.67 -14.80 1.04
C LEU A 189 2.28 -15.11 -0.40
N ILE A 190 3.15 -15.81 -1.12
CA ILE A 190 3.02 -16.07 -2.55
C ILE A 190 3.27 -17.54 -2.86
N ARG A 191 2.94 -17.90 -4.07
CA ARG A 191 2.92 -19.27 -4.58
C ARG A 191 4.27 -19.99 -4.49
N PRO A 192 4.26 -21.33 -4.59
CA PRO A 192 5.47 -22.14 -4.49
C PRO A 192 6.60 -21.78 -5.47
N VAL A 193 6.29 -21.11 -6.60
CA VAL A 193 7.30 -20.71 -7.61
C VAL A 193 8.16 -19.54 -7.15
N VAL A 194 7.57 -18.60 -6.38
CA VAL A 194 8.31 -17.49 -5.76
C VAL A 194 8.08 -17.59 -4.26
N LYS A 195 9.04 -18.14 -3.56
CA LYS A 195 8.97 -18.26 -2.11
C LYS A 195 9.35 -16.93 -1.48
N ALA A 196 8.42 -16.30 -0.79
CA ALA A 196 8.66 -15.11 0.00
C ALA A 196 7.98 -15.22 1.36
N GLY A 197 8.66 -14.76 2.38
CA GLY A 197 8.11 -14.60 3.70
C GLY A 197 7.23 -13.35 3.83
N TYR A 198 6.79 -13.10 5.04
CA TYR A 198 5.96 -11.95 5.35
C TYR A 198 6.73 -10.63 5.13
N GLY A 199 6.13 -9.70 4.40
CA GLY A 199 6.74 -8.38 4.09
C GLY A 199 5.81 -7.19 4.34
N CYS A 200 4.53 -7.43 4.65
CA CYS A 200 3.56 -6.37 4.88
C CYS A 200 3.81 -5.68 6.24
N SER A 201 4.06 -4.38 6.25
CA SER A 201 4.25 -3.63 7.49
C SER A 201 2.91 -3.26 8.11
N PRO A 202 2.72 -3.47 9.44
CA PRO A 202 1.46 -3.18 10.11
C PRO A 202 1.14 -1.68 10.15
N ILE A 203 -0.12 -1.35 10.41
CA ILE A 203 -0.60 0.02 10.58
C ILE A 203 -1.47 0.14 11.82
N ALA A 204 -1.36 1.28 12.52
CA ALA A 204 -2.22 1.59 13.66
C ALA A 204 -3.47 2.33 13.20
N TYR A 205 -4.60 1.99 13.79
CA TYR A 205 -5.83 2.75 13.69
C TYR A 205 -6.52 2.78 15.06
N ARG A 206 -6.64 3.96 15.66
CA ARG A 206 -7.17 4.15 17.02
C ARG A 206 -6.44 3.22 18.03
N ASP A 207 -7.18 2.34 18.70
CA ASP A 207 -6.67 1.37 19.69
C ASP A 207 -6.27 0.01 19.08
N THR A 208 -6.23 -0.10 17.74
CA THR A 208 -5.92 -1.35 17.04
C THR A 208 -4.64 -1.27 16.21
N ILE A 209 -4.06 -2.44 15.98
CA ILE A 209 -3.03 -2.70 14.97
C ILE A 209 -3.64 -3.58 13.90
N ILE A 210 -3.54 -3.13 12.65
CA ILE A 210 -4.11 -3.83 11.50
C ILE A 210 -2.98 -4.40 10.66
N CYS A 211 -3.10 -5.65 10.26
CA CYS A 211 -2.15 -6.33 9.39
C CYS A 211 -2.83 -7.34 8.47
N SER A 212 -2.16 -7.66 7.37
CA SER A 212 -2.54 -8.76 6.49
C SER A 212 -2.20 -10.09 7.16
N VAL A 213 -3.17 -11.00 7.24
CA VAL A 213 -2.99 -12.33 7.85
C VAL A 213 -3.17 -13.41 6.79
N GLY A 214 -4.27 -13.38 6.06
CA GLY A 214 -4.61 -14.33 5.02
C GLY A 214 -5.41 -15.52 5.54
N GLY A 215 -6.08 -16.18 4.61
CA GLY A 215 -6.98 -17.30 4.87
C GLY A 215 -8.45 -16.86 4.81
N PRO A 216 -9.37 -17.84 4.83
CA PRO A 216 -10.80 -17.58 4.65
C PRO A 216 -11.35 -16.63 5.70
N GLY A 217 -11.99 -15.52 5.26
CA GLY A 217 -12.63 -14.52 6.10
C GLY A 217 -11.69 -13.68 6.95
N GLN A 218 -10.37 -13.74 6.70
CA GLN A 218 -9.34 -13.05 7.52
C GLN A 218 -8.14 -12.58 6.69
N SER A 219 -8.38 -12.10 5.47
CA SER A 219 -7.30 -11.46 4.69
C SER A 219 -6.65 -10.35 5.48
N VAL A 220 -7.44 -9.60 6.25
CA VAL A 220 -6.99 -8.53 7.15
C VAL A 220 -7.57 -8.75 8.54
N VAL A 221 -6.75 -8.54 9.56
CA VAL A 221 -7.15 -8.66 10.97
C VAL A 221 -6.70 -7.41 11.73
N ALA A 222 -7.58 -6.88 12.56
CA ALA A 222 -7.27 -5.85 13.54
C ALA A 222 -7.17 -6.44 14.94
N PHE A 223 -6.06 -6.17 15.60
CA PHE A 223 -5.77 -6.61 16.96
C PHE A 223 -5.76 -5.41 17.89
N ARG A 224 -6.32 -5.55 19.09
CA ARG A 224 -6.22 -4.51 20.11
C ARG A 224 -4.78 -4.32 20.55
N GLN A 225 -4.33 -3.09 20.61
CA GLN A 225 -2.95 -2.75 21.01
C GLN A 225 -2.64 -3.23 22.43
N ALA A 226 -3.64 -3.17 23.33
CA ALA A 226 -3.45 -3.43 24.73
C ALA A 226 -3.11 -4.90 25.03
N ASP A 227 -3.80 -5.84 24.38
CA ASP A 227 -3.81 -7.25 24.77
C ASP A 227 -3.75 -8.25 23.60
N GLY A 228 -3.66 -7.78 22.36
CA GLY A 228 -3.59 -8.61 21.16
C GLY A 228 -4.91 -9.32 20.78
N ARG A 229 -6.02 -9.06 21.49
CA ARG A 229 -7.31 -9.64 21.11
C ARG A 229 -7.77 -9.13 19.77
N VAL A 230 -8.42 -10.01 19.00
CA VAL A 230 -9.03 -9.63 17.73
C VAL A 230 -10.16 -8.64 17.98
N ALA A 231 -10.08 -7.47 17.34
CA ALA A 231 -11.16 -6.51 17.29
C ALA A 231 -12.11 -6.83 16.13
N TRP A 232 -11.57 -7.10 14.96
CA TRP A 232 -12.30 -7.58 13.79
C TRP A 232 -11.38 -8.33 12.83
N LYS A 233 -11.97 -9.15 11.96
CA LYS A 233 -11.32 -9.81 10.83
C LYS A 233 -12.19 -9.69 9.59
N SER A 234 -11.60 -9.59 8.43
CA SER A 234 -12.32 -9.37 7.18
C SER A 234 -11.55 -9.83 5.95
N GLY A 235 -12.32 -10.03 4.88
CA GLY A 235 -11.85 -10.25 3.53
C GLY A 235 -11.56 -11.72 3.21
N ASP A 236 -11.86 -12.05 1.96
CA ASP A 236 -11.55 -13.32 1.32
C ASP A 236 -10.69 -13.12 0.07
N PHE A 237 -9.91 -12.03 0.02
CA PHE A 237 -8.98 -11.75 -1.06
C PHE A 237 -7.56 -12.23 -0.71
N LEU A 238 -6.75 -12.43 -1.73
CA LEU A 238 -5.35 -12.82 -1.57
C LEU A 238 -4.55 -11.70 -0.91
N THR A 239 -3.68 -12.04 0.04
CA THR A 239 -2.78 -11.08 0.67
C THR A 239 -1.47 -10.94 -0.11
N SER A 240 -0.75 -9.84 0.09
CA SER A 240 0.55 -9.58 -0.49
C SER A 240 1.47 -8.81 0.45
N ALA A 241 2.63 -8.36 -0.05
CA ALA A 241 3.66 -7.73 0.76
C ALA A 241 3.52 -6.19 0.87
N ALA A 242 2.64 -5.58 0.07
CA ALA A 242 2.44 -4.13 0.08
C ALA A 242 1.95 -3.64 1.45
N ALA A 243 2.58 -2.59 1.97
CA ALA A 243 2.15 -1.98 3.21
C ALA A 243 0.81 -1.22 3.00
N PRO A 244 -0.14 -1.33 3.92
CA PRO A 244 -1.42 -0.62 3.83
C PRO A 244 -1.25 0.88 4.08
N ILE A 245 -2.21 1.66 3.61
CA ILE A 245 -2.32 3.08 3.94
C ILE A 245 -3.71 3.39 4.53
N LEU A 246 -3.75 4.42 5.38
CA LEU A 246 -4.99 5.06 5.81
C LEU A 246 -5.17 6.36 5.02
N THR A 247 -6.37 6.59 4.54
CA THR A 247 -6.73 7.79 3.80
C THR A 247 -8.14 8.26 4.17
N ARG A 248 -8.48 9.47 3.74
CA ARG A 248 -9.84 10.01 3.87
C ARG A 248 -10.30 10.48 2.50
N VAL A 249 -11.41 9.95 2.03
CA VAL A 249 -12.02 10.26 0.74
C VAL A 249 -13.44 10.74 0.97
N GLY A 250 -13.76 11.96 0.54
CA GLY A 250 -15.10 12.54 0.76
C GLY A 250 -15.54 12.53 2.22
N GLY A 251 -14.61 12.66 3.18
CA GLY A 251 -14.87 12.60 4.62
C GLY A 251 -14.87 11.18 5.22
N GLN A 252 -14.87 10.11 4.40
CA GLN A 252 -14.86 8.73 4.84
C GLN A 252 -13.43 8.23 5.06
N GLU A 253 -13.14 7.72 6.26
CA GLU A 253 -11.85 7.06 6.55
C GLU A 253 -11.80 5.69 5.87
N GLN A 254 -10.70 5.40 5.21
CA GLN A 254 -10.50 4.16 4.46
C GLN A 254 -9.11 3.59 4.70
N LEU A 255 -9.07 2.28 4.90
CA LEU A 255 -7.88 1.48 4.90
C LEU A 255 -7.71 0.87 3.51
N VAL A 256 -6.66 1.25 2.80
CA VAL A 256 -6.37 0.69 1.48
C VAL A 256 -5.39 -0.46 1.62
N ILE A 257 -5.80 -1.64 1.14
CA ILE A 257 -5.00 -2.87 1.13
C ILE A 257 -4.73 -3.27 -0.32
N PHE A 258 -3.47 -3.32 -0.69
CA PHE A 258 -3.06 -3.86 -1.98
C PHE A 258 -2.73 -5.34 -1.82
N GLY A 259 -3.69 -6.19 -2.14
CA GLY A 259 -3.62 -7.63 -2.05
C GLY A 259 -2.91 -8.32 -3.22
N GLY A 260 -3.01 -9.63 -3.34
CA GLY A 260 -2.34 -10.41 -4.37
C GLY A 260 -2.87 -10.18 -5.77
N GLY A 261 -4.19 -10.03 -5.93
CA GLY A 261 -4.84 -9.81 -7.24
C GLY A 261 -5.74 -8.59 -7.27
N THR A 262 -5.90 -7.90 -6.14
CA THR A 262 -6.84 -6.79 -5.99
C THR A 262 -6.29 -5.67 -5.13
N VAL A 263 -6.79 -4.45 -5.35
CA VAL A 263 -6.70 -3.37 -4.37
C VAL A 263 -8.07 -3.16 -3.73
N ASN A 264 -8.11 -3.04 -2.42
CA ASN A 264 -9.33 -3.01 -1.63
C ASN A 264 -9.34 -1.82 -0.70
N GLY A 265 -10.45 -1.08 -0.64
CA GLY A 265 -10.71 -0.09 0.38
C GLY A 265 -11.63 -0.67 1.45
N LEU A 266 -11.21 -0.62 2.71
CA LEU A 266 -11.97 -1.13 3.84
C LEU A 266 -12.33 0.00 4.80
N ASP A 267 -13.43 -0.16 5.53
CA ASP A 267 -13.70 0.65 6.71
C ASP A 267 -12.74 0.20 7.85
N PRO A 268 -11.82 1.05 8.30
CA PRO A 268 -10.83 0.64 9.30
C PRO A 268 -11.44 0.34 10.68
N ARG A 269 -12.70 0.73 10.93
CA ARG A 269 -13.41 0.52 12.20
C ARG A 269 -13.89 -0.92 12.38
N ASN A 270 -14.26 -1.60 11.30
CA ASN A 270 -14.90 -2.90 11.33
C ASN A 270 -14.47 -3.87 10.22
N GLY A 271 -13.61 -3.42 9.30
CA GLY A 271 -13.12 -4.22 8.18
C GLY A 271 -14.08 -4.39 7.02
N ALA A 272 -15.24 -3.72 6.99
CA ALA A 272 -16.16 -3.80 5.87
C ALA A 272 -15.50 -3.39 4.56
N VAL A 273 -15.58 -4.21 3.52
CA VAL A 273 -15.00 -3.90 2.20
C VAL A 273 -15.90 -2.88 1.51
N LEU A 274 -15.41 -1.66 1.35
CA LEU A 274 -16.13 -0.54 0.74
C LEU A 274 -16.13 -0.66 -0.79
N TRP A 275 -14.97 -0.97 -1.34
CA TRP A 275 -14.74 -1.16 -2.76
C TRP A 275 -13.58 -2.10 -3.02
N SER A 276 -13.53 -2.67 -4.23
CA SER A 276 -12.45 -3.53 -4.69
C SER A 276 -12.24 -3.35 -6.19
N VAL A 277 -10.96 -3.39 -6.64
CA VAL A 277 -10.57 -3.27 -8.05
C VAL A 277 -9.52 -4.32 -8.38
N PRO A 278 -9.66 -5.08 -9.49
CA PRO A 278 -8.64 -6.01 -9.94
C PRO A 278 -7.33 -5.31 -10.31
N HIS A 279 -6.21 -5.81 -9.81
CA HIS A 279 -4.87 -5.44 -10.25
C HIS A 279 -3.90 -6.59 -9.97
N ASP A 280 -3.81 -7.50 -10.92
CA ASP A 280 -3.19 -8.81 -10.75
C ASP A 280 -1.82 -8.87 -11.42
N PRO A 281 -0.73 -9.09 -10.65
CA PRO A 281 0.62 -9.25 -11.20
C PRO A 281 0.88 -10.66 -11.76
N GLY A 282 -0.09 -11.57 -11.67
CA GLY A 282 0.03 -12.95 -12.13
C GLY A 282 0.78 -13.88 -11.16
N ASN A 283 1.40 -13.34 -10.11
CA ASN A 283 2.17 -14.10 -9.11
C ASN A 283 1.85 -13.73 -7.66
N ASP A 284 0.75 -13.03 -7.42
CA ASP A 284 0.24 -12.57 -6.12
C ASP A 284 1.20 -11.60 -5.37
N LEU A 285 2.28 -11.14 -6.01
CA LEU A 285 3.31 -10.33 -5.36
C LEU A 285 3.19 -8.85 -5.72
N ASN A 286 2.32 -8.15 -5.02
CA ASN A 286 2.26 -6.70 -4.99
C ASN A 286 3.04 -6.20 -3.77
N MET A 287 4.06 -5.40 -3.99
CA MET A 287 4.99 -4.95 -2.95
C MET A 287 4.98 -3.45 -2.75
N ASN A 288 4.58 -2.68 -3.77
CA ASN A 288 4.61 -1.23 -3.68
C ASN A 288 3.48 -0.71 -2.79
N THR A 289 3.80 0.20 -1.88
CA THR A 289 2.80 0.87 -1.05
C THR A 289 1.94 1.78 -1.93
N PRO A 290 0.60 1.70 -1.88
CA PRO A 290 -0.27 2.63 -2.57
C PRO A 290 0.03 4.08 -2.20
N LEU A 291 -0.13 5.01 -3.14
CA LEU A 291 0.12 6.43 -2.92
C LEU A 291 -1.14 7.24 -3.20
N MET A 292 -1.55 8.04 -2.21
CA MET A 292 -2.61 9.04 -2.41
C MET A 292 -2.00 10.34 -2.93
N GLY A 293 -2.48 10.76 -4.10
CA GLY A 293 -2.18 12.06 -4.69
C GLY A 293 -3.29 13.09 -4.48
N PRO A 294 -3.09 14.31 -4.99
CA PRO A 294 -4.08 15.38 -4.89
C PRO A 294 -5.43 15.02 -5.53
N GLY A 295 -6.54 15.43 -4.88
CA GLY A 295 -7.89 15.24 -5.38
C GLY A 295 -8.37 13.79 -5.30
N ASP A 296 -7.99 13.06 -4.27
CA ASP A 296 -8.41 11.67 -4.00
C ASP A 296 -8.01 10.69 -5.12
N ILE A 297 -6.85 10.91 -5.76
CA ILE A 297 -6.29 10.01 -6.75
C ILE A 297 -5.40 8.99 -6.07
N LEU A 298 -5.75 7.71 -6.16
CA LEU A 298 -4.97 6.59 -5.67
C LEU A 298 -4.12 6.01 -6.80
N LEU A 299 -2.80 6.06 -6.64
CA LEU A 299 -1.84 5.36 -7.50
C LEU A 299 -1.49 4.01 -6.90
N ILE A 300 -1.63 2.96 -7.69
CA ILE A 300 -1.12 1.62 -7.41
C ILE A 300 -0.17 1.19 -8.53
N SER A 301 0.86 0.46 -8.16
CA SER A 301 1.90 0.02 -9.10
C SER A 301 2.43 -1.36 -8.73
N ALA A 302 2.62 -2.17 -9.74
CA ALA A 302 3.21 -3.49 -9.60
C ALA A 302 4.26 -3.74 -10.67
N ALA A 303 5.19 -4.63 -10.36
CA ALA A 303 6.15 -5.18 -11.31
C ALA A 303 5.53 -6.30 -12.18
N TYR A 304 6.37 -7.17 -12.72
CA TYR A 304 5.99 -8.39 -13.44
C TYR A 304 5.05 -8.15 -14.62
N LYS A 305 5.28 -7.05 -15.35
CA LYS A 305 4.52 -6.62 -16.55
C LYS A 305 3.12 -6.07 -16.28
N THR A 306 2.66 -6.04 -15.03
CA THR A 306 1.33 -5.50 -14.69
C THR A 306 1.27 -3.99 -14.81
N GLY A 307 2.26 -3.28 -14.27
CA GLY A 307 2.33 -1.83 -14.42
C GLY A 307 1.58 -1.04 -13.35
N SER A 308 1.18 0.15 -13.70
CA SER A 308 0.56 1.13 -12.80
C SER A 308 -0.84 1.53 -13.26
N ARG A 309 -1.64 1.94 -12.29
CA ARG A 309 -3.01 2.43 -12.49
C ARG A 309 -3.29 3.56 -11.52
N ALA A 310 -3.96 4.61 -11.98
CA ALA A 310 -4.52 5.61 -11.11
C ALA A 310 -6.05 5.49 -11.05
N LEU A 311 -6.57 5.53 -9.84
CA LEU A 311 -7.99 5.47 -9.54
C LEU A 311 -8.41 6.79 -8.90
N GLN A 312 -9.41 7.45 -9.48
CA GLN A 312 -10.13 8.54 -8.82
C GLN A 312 -11.14 7.93 -7.85
N LEU A 313 -10.96 8.15 -6.57
CA LEU A 313 -11.92 7.69 -5.57
C LEU A 313 -13.01 8.76 -5.40
N ARG A 314 -14.27 8.40 -5.64
CA ARG A 314 -15.42 9.28 -5.48
C ARG A 314 -16.39 8.70 -4.47
N VAL A 315 -16.82 9.51 -3.52
CA VAL A 315 -17.87 9.11 -2.57
C VAL A 315 -19.20 9.70 -3.03
N THR A 316 -20.17 8.82 -3.28
CA THR A 316 -21.54 9.19 -3.65
C THR A 316 -22.52 8.34 -2.85
N HIS A 317 -23.47 8.96 -2.15
CA HIS A 317 -24.43 8.27 -1.27
C HIS A 317 -23.74 7.34 -0.25
N ASN A 318 -22.64 7.82 0.34
CA ASN A 318 -21.80 7.09 1.30
C ASN A 318 -21.11 5.81 0.75
N LEU A 319 -21.14 5.62 -0.55
CA LEU A 319 -20.42 4.53 -1.23
C LEU A 319 -19.23 5.10 -2.01
N THR A 320 -18.09 4.46 -1.90
CA THR A 320 -16.90 4.83 -2.66
C THR A 320 -16.87 4.09 -3.99
N TRP A 321 -16.66 4.86 -5.06
CA TRP A 321 -16.55 4.37 -6.42
C TRP A 321 -15.15 4.69 -6.96
N PRO A 322 -14.29 3.67 -7.14
CA PRO A 322 -13.03 3.82 -7.87
C PRO A 322 -13.34 3.95 -9.37
N GLU A 323 -12.86 5.03 -9.97
CA GLU A 323 -12.91 5.28 -11.40
C GLU A 323 -11.49 5.26 -11.95
N GLU A 324 -11.20 4.39 -12.93
CA GLU A 324 -9.88 4.35 -13.55
C GLU A 324 -9.65 5.59 -14.38
N LEU A 325 -8.64 6.38 -14.02
CA LEU A 325 -8.20 7.54 -14.82
C LEU A 325 -7.31 7.08 -15.97
N TRP A 326 -6.38 6.18 -15.67
CA TRP A 326 -5.48 5.60 -16.65
C TRP A 326 -4.87 4.29 -16.14
N TYR A 327 -4.38 3.50 -17.09
CA TYR A 327 -3.56 2.31 -16.87
C TYR A 327 -2.35 2.34 -17.81
N SER A 328 -1.17 1.95 -17.29
CA SER A 328 0.06 1.85 -18.06
C SER A 328 0.91 0.67 -17.62
N ASN A 329 1.20 -0.25 -18.52
CA ASN A 329 2.12 -1.35 -18.26
C ASN A 329 3.61 -0.95 -18.44
N ARG A 330 3.89 0.30 -18.81
CA ARG A 330 5.26 0.84 -18.96
C ARG A 330 5.83 1.41 -17.70
N VAL A 331 4.98 1.91 -16.80
CA VAL A 331 5.36 2.43 -15.48
C VAL A 331 5.24 1.31 -14.46
N ARG A 332 6.33 0.96 -13.76
CA ARG A 332 6.41 -0.20 -12.87
C ARG A 332 7.24 0.13 -11.65
N PHE A 333 6.66 0.82 -10.68
CA PHE A 333 7.28 0.99 -9.37
C PHE A 333 7.11 -0.34 -8.61
N MET A 334 8.22 -1.02 -8.31
CA MET A 334 8.18 -2.41 -7.84
C MET A 334 7.93 -2.53 -6.33
N PHE A 335 8.92 -2.20 -5.48
CA PHE A 335 8.83 -2.36 -4.02
C PHE A 335 9.51 -1.24 -3.24
N LEU A 336 10.28 -0.41 -3.91
CA LEU A 336 10.98 0.71 -3.31
C LEU A 336 10.05 1.91 -3.15
N SER A 337 10.44 2.85 -2.29
CA SER A 337 9.66 4.04 -2.01
C SER A 337 9.41 4.88 -3.27
N MET A 338 8.23 5.44 -3.37
CA MET A 338 7.91 6.52 -4.29
C MET A 338 7.34 7.70 -3.51
N VAL A 339 7.54 8.91 -4.01
CA VAL A 339 7.02 10.14 -3.39
C VAL A 339 6.15 10.91 -4.36
N GLY A 340 5.06 11.47 -3.86
CA GLY A 340 4.17 12.36 -4.59
C GLY A 340 4.43 13.81 -4.21
N ILE A 341 4.77 14.66 -5.18
CA ILE A 341 5.00 16.09 -5.00
C ILE A 341 4.10 16.84 -5.98
N GLY A 342 3.05 17.46 -5.47
CA GLY A 342 1.99 18.01 -6.32
C GLY A 342 1.36 16.91 -7.20
N ASP A 343 1.23 17.17 -8.48
CA ASP A 343 0.68 16.21 -9.45
C ASP A 343 1.73 15.23 -10.02
N HIS A 344 2.96 15.21 -9.49
CA HIS A 344 4.03 14.36 -9.97
C HIS A 344 4.43 13.30 -8.94
N VAL A 345 4.72 12.10 -9.43
CA VAL A 345 5.25 11.00 -8.62
C VAL A 345 6.63 10.62 -9.11
N TYR A 346 7.56 10.50 -8.17
CA TYR A 346 8.95 10.17 -8.40
C TYR A 346 9.31 8.87 -7.72
N GLY A 347 9.98 7.99 -8.42
CA GLY A 347 10.44 6.71 -7.93
C GLY A 347 11.21 5.95 -9.00
N THR A 348 11.75 4.79 -8.68
CA THR A 348 12.45 3.98 -9.68
C THR A 348 11.50 3.00 -10.34
N SER A 349 11.37 3.11 -11.66
CA SER A 349 10.51 2.28 -12.50
C SER A 349 11.32 1.25 -13.28
N GLY A 350 10.95 0.01 -13.14
CA GLY A 350 11.56 -1.14 -13.79
C GLY A 350 11.03 -2.45 -13.24
N ASP A 351 11.52 -3.56 -13.77
CA ASP A 351 11.14 -4.91 -13.34
C ASP A 351 12.37 -5.65 -12.81
N LEU A 352 12.51 -6.95 -13.04
CA LEU A 352 13.69 -7.74 -12.68
C LEU A 352 14.97 -7.31 -13.43
N GLY A 353 14.82 -6.56 -14.52
CA GLY A 353 15.91 -5.92 -15.26
C GLY A 353 16.26 -4.53 -14.73
N PRO A 354 16.93 -3.70 -15.53
CA PRO A 354 17.29 -2.34 -15.15
C PRO A 354 16.07 -1.50 -14.73
N SER A 355 16.23 -0.76 -13.64
CA SER A 355 15.26 0.23 -13.16
C SER A 355 15.90 1.61 -13.20
N PHE A 356 15.11 2.64 -13.44
CA PHE A 356 15.60 4.00 -13.56
C PHE A 356 14.71 4.98 -12.79
N LEU A 357 15.31 6.01 -12.24
CA LEU A 357 14.54 7.09 -11.62
C LEU A 357 13.61 7.73 -12.66
N THR A 358 12.33 7.80 -12.35
CA THR A 358 11.27 8.16 -13.28
C THR A 358 10.32 9.15 -12.62
N ALA A 359 9.87 10.16 -13.36
CA ALA A 359 8.77 11.01 -12.98
C ALA A 359 7.55 10.74 -13.86
N ILE A 360 6.39 10.66 -13.23
CA ILE A 360 5.10 10.56 -13.93
C ILE A 360 4.13 11.65 -13.44
N ASN A 361 3.21 12.04 -14.28
CA ASN A 361 2.06 12.83 -13.85
C ASN A 361 0.95 11.86 -13.35
N ILE A 362 0.52 12.01 -12.11
CA ILE A 362 -0.45 11.08 -11.48
C ILE A 362 -1.83 11.15 -12.11
N ARG A 363 -2.22 12.30 -12.70
CA ARG A 363 -3.55 12.49 -13.32
C ARG A 363 -3.66 11.84 -14.69
N THR A 364 -2.54 11.80 -15.44
CA THR A 364 -2.55 11.36 -16.84
C THR A 364 -1.79 10.07 -17.09
N GLY A 365 -0.95 9.63 -16.14
CA GLY A 365 -0.05 8.48 -16.32
C GLY A 365 1.12 8.75 -17.26
N GLN A 366 1.24 9.99 -17.78
CA GLN A 366 2.33 10.36 -18.65
C GLN A 366 3.66 10.27 -17.90
N MET A 367 4.62 9.53 -18.47
CA MET A 367 6.01 9.58 -18.05
C MET A 367 6.58 10.92 -18.51
N VAL A 368 6.94 11.77 -17.53
CA VAL A 368 7.46 13.12 -17.81
C VAL A 368 8.92 13.03 -18.20
N TRP A 369 9.71 12.27 -17.46
CA TRP A 369 11.09 11.96 -17.76
C TRP A 369 11.54 10.65 -17.08
N GLN A 370 12.67 10.12 -17.56
CA GLN A 370 13.38 9.00 -16.97
C GLN A 370 14.89 9.27 -16.99
N HIS A 371 15.54 9.14 -15.84
CA HIS A 371 16.97 9.39 -15.67
C HIS A 371 17.75 8.08 -15.51
N ARG A 372 18.61 7.78 -16.48
CA ARG A 372 19.34 6.50 -16.55
C ARG A 372 20.56 6.42 -15.63
N GLY A 373 21.00 7.56 -15.07
CA GLY A 373 22.17 7.62 -14.17
C GLY A 373 21.88 7.23 -12.73
N ILE A 374 20.61 6.98 -12.37
CA ILE A 374 20.19 6.53 -11.03
C ILE A 374 19.38 5.25 -11.23
N GLY A 375 19.90 4.16 -10.65
CA GLY A 375 19.33 2.84 -10.74
C GLY A 375 18.18 2.60 -9.77
N ARG A 376 17.98 1.33 -9.40
CA ARG A 376 16.95 0.96 -8.43
C ARG A 376 17.29 1.53 -7.06
N ALA A 377 16.48 2.46 -6.56
CA ALA A 377 16.73 3.18 -5.32
C ALA A 377 15.47 3.37 -4.48
N SER A 378 15.63 3.27 -3.17
CA SER A 378 14.68 3.84 -2.21
C SER A 378 15.00 5.31 -1.98
N LEU A 379 13.98 6.13 -1.74
CA LEU A 379 14.18 7.56 -1.54
C LEU A 379 13.38 8.09 -0.34
N VAL A 380 13.91 9.15 0.27
CA VAL A 380 13.22 10.03 1.21
C VAL A 380 13.31 11.47 0.69
N TYR A 381 12.21 12.22 0.82
CA TYR A 381 12.14 13.61 0.37
C TYR A 381 11.98 14.57 1.53
N ALA A 382 12.82 15.60 1.57
CA ALA A 382 12.81 16.65 2.59
C ALA A 382 13.52 17.90 2.10
N ASP A 383 13.16 19.07 2.62
CA ASP A 383 13.85 20.36 2.34
C ASP A 383 14.03 20.65 0.83
N GLY A 384 13.04 20.26 0.01
CA GLY A 384 13.11 20.40 -1.45
C GLY A 384 14.09 19.45 -2.16
N LYS A 385 14.60 18.43 -1.48
CA LYS A 385 15.61 17.49 -1.96
C LYS A 385 15.19 16.04 -1.73
N ALA A 386 15.65 15.15 -2.59
CA ALA A 386 15.57 13.72 -2.41
C ALA A 386 16.94 13.16 -2.02
N ILE A 387 16.95 12.26 -1.04
CA ILE A 387 18.09 11.40 -0.74
C ILE A 387 17.73 10.00 -1.22
N LEU A 388 18.50 9.47 -2.16
CA LEU A 388 18.27 8.17 -2.80
C LEU A 388 19.37 7.20 -2.37
N LEU A 389 18.96 6.02 -1.89
CA LEU A 389 19.84 4.90 -1.62
C LEU A 389 19.61 3.83 -2.68
N GLU A 390 20.59 3.62 -3.54
CA GLU A 390 20.53 2.66 -4.63
C GLU A 390 20.82 1.23 -4.13
N GLU A 391 20.31 0.23 -4.85
CA GLU A 391 20.41 -1.18 -4.40
C GLU A 391 21.84 -1.69 -4.33
N ASP A 392 22.75 -1.11 -5.09
CA ASP A 392 24.19 -1.44 -5.12
C ASP A 392 25.04 -0.61 -4.14
N GLY A 393 24.39 0.21 -3.31
CA GLY A 393 24.99 0.91 -2.20
C GLY A 393 25.39 2.36 -2.46
N ASP A 394 25.06 2.93 -3.60
CA ASP A 394 25.32 4.35 -3.89
C ASP A 394 24.29 5.23 -3.17
N LEU A 395 24.73 6.37 -2.65
CA LEU A 395 23.87 7.37 -2.01
C LEU A 395 23.91 8.66 -2.81
N THR A 396 22.74 9.15 -3.25
CA THR A 396 22.61 10.33 -4.09
C THR A 396 21.73 11.39 -3.43
N LEU A 397 22.18 12.64 -3.43
CA LEU A 397 21.39 13.83 -3.10
C LEU A 397 20.98 14.51 -4.40
N ALA A 398 19.68 14.77 -4.58
CA ALA A 398 19.17 15.35 -5.82
C ALA A 398 18.00 16.31 -5.58
N LYS A 399 17.78 17.23 -6.50
CA LYS A 399 16.51 17.95 -6.67
C LYS A 399 15.67 17.25 -7.73
N LEU A 400 14.39 17.04 -7.42
CA LEU A 400 13.41 16.44 -8.32
C LEU A 400 12.39 17.50 -8.71
N THR A 401 12.24 17.74 -10.01
CA THR A 401 11.25 18.66 -10.56
C THR A 401 10.53 18.03 -11.75
N PRO A 402 9.42 18.58 -12.21
CA PRO A 402 8.79 18.10 -13.45
C PRO A 402 9.69 18.22 -14.69
N GLU A 403 10.64 19.15 -14.68
CA GLU A 403 11.56 19.39 -15.80
C GLU A 403 12.74 18.41 -15.82
N GLY A 404 13.05 17.79 -14.67
CA GLY A 404 14.16 16.84 -14.58
C GLY A 404 14.69 16.62 -13.19
N VAL A 405 15.82 15.90 -13.14
CA VAL A 405 16.60 15.65 -11.93
C VAL A 405 17.91 16.43 -12.00
N THR A 406 18.25 17.09 -10.89
CA THR A 406 19.58 17.71 -10.70
C THR A 406 20.29 16.97 -9.58
N VAL A 407 21.30 16.17 -9.92
CA VAL A 407 22.17 15.53 -8.93
C VAL A 407 23.05 16.61 -8.29
N LEU A 408 22.96 16.73 -6.96
CA LEU A 408 23.71 17.71 -6.17
C LEU A 408 25.00 17.12 -5.62
N SER A 409 24.94 15.85 -5.16
CA SER A 409 26.09 15.10 -4.68
C SER A 409 25.82 13.60 -4.81
N GLN A 410 26.90 12.84 -4.91
CA GLN A 410 26.84 11.38 -4.95
C GLN A 410 27.98 10.79 -4.13
N GLN A 411 27.68 9.80 -3.32
CA GLN A 411 28.62 8.96 -2.59
C GLN A 411 28.50 7.54 -3.15
N PRO A 412 29.40 7.12 -4.03
CA PRO A 412 29.42 5.76 -4.52
C PRO A 412 29.86 4.78 -3.41
N LYS A 413 29.30 3.60 -3.44
CA LYS A 413 29.68 2.48 -2.57
C LYS A 413 29.71 2.81 -1.06
N LEU A 414 28.69 3.53 -0.59
CA LEU A 414 28.45 3.66 0.86
C LEU A 414 28.25 2.28 1.50
N PHE A 415 27.66 1.35 0.75
CA PHE A 415 27.43 -0.04 1.13
C PHE A 415 27.99 -1.01 0.09
N ASP A 416 28.39 -2.18 0.58
CA ASP A 416 29.01 -3.25 -0.23
C ASP A 416 28.02 -4.37 -0.58
N THR A 417 26.88 -4.41 0.09
CA THR A 417 25.84 -5.40 -0.14
C THR A 417 24.51 -4.72 -0.50
N MET A 418 23.54 -5.55 -0.89
CA MET A 418 22.23 -5.08 -1.35
C MET A 418 21.52 -4.15 -0.34
N SER A 419 21.16 -2.96 -0.78
CA SER A 419 20.60 -1.87 0.03
C SER A 419 19.16 -1.58 -0.35
N TRP A 420 18.24 -2.49 -0.03
CA TRP A 420 16.81 -2.34 -0.32
C TRP A 420 16.02 -1.64 0.79
N THR A 421 16.64 -1.41 1.93
CA THR A 421 15.98 -0.73 3.04
C THR A 421 15.83 0.76 2.74
N ALA A 422 14.60 1.26 2.82
CA ALA A 422 14.37 2.69 2.69
C ALA A 422 15.10 3.45 3.82
N PRO A 423 15.86 4.52 3.49
CA PRO A 423 16.56 5.31 4.49
C PRO A 423 15.58 6.05 5.40
N THR A 424 16.00 6.30 6.63
CA THR A 424 15.23 7.00 7.67
C THR A 424 15.89 8.34 7.98
N LEU A 425 15.15 9.42 7.85
CA LEU A 425 15.64 10.77 8.08
C LEU A 425 14.95 11.39 9.30
N VAL A 426 15.73 11.79 10.30
CA VAL A 426 15.25 12.53 11.47
C VAL A 426 16.11 13.79 11.66
N GLY A 427 15.51 14.96 11.58
CA GLY A 427 16.27 16.20 11.49
C GLY A 427 17.21 16.14 10.28
N THR A 428 18.52 16.31 10.53
CA THR A 428 19.56 16.15 9.51
C THR A 428 20.39 14.88 9.67
N THR A 429 19.93 13.93 10.46
CA THR A 429 20.58 12.63 10.59
C THR A 429 19.86 11.59 9.74
N LEU A 430 20.61 10.97 8.83
CA LEU A 430 20.15 9.89 7.98
C LEU A 430 20.64 8.56 8.55
N TYR A 431 19.70 7.65 8.85
CA TYR A 431 20.01 6.26 9.21
C TYR A 431 19.77 5.38 7.99
N ALA A 432 20.76 4.58 7.66
CA ALA A 432 20.71 3.68 6.51
C ALA A 432 21.34 2.33 6.85
N ARG A 433 20.98 1.28 6.11
CA ARG A 433 21.53 -0.06 6.26
C ARG A 433 21.53 -0.81 4.94
N ASP A 434 22.47 -1.74 4.85
CA ASP A 434 22.45 -2.85 3.91
C ASP A 434 22.17 -4.19 4.65
N ARG A 435 22.67 -5.30 4.13
CA ARG A 435 22.52 -6.63 4.71
C ARG A 435 23.63 -7.01 5.70
N GLU A 436 24.60 -6.15 5.94
CA GLU A 436 25.76 -6.42 6.82
C GLU A 436 25.97 -5.35 7.87
N LYS A 437 25.63 -4.10 7.58
CA LYS A 437 25.88 -2.96 8.47
C LYS A 437 24.74 -1.96 8.52
N ILE A 438 24.72 -1.20 9.61
CA ILE A 438 23.85 -0.03 9.81
C ILE A 438 24.72 1.15 10.19
N LEU A 439 24.37 2.33 9.75
CA LEU A 439 25.12 3.56 10.01
C LEU A 439 24.21 4.79 10.17
N ALA A 440 24.74 5.83 10.80
CA ALA A 440 24.19 7.15 10.88
C ALA A 440 25.08 8.15 10.16
N LEU A 441 24.48 9.01 9.35
CA LEU A 441 25.12 10.04 8.54
C LEU A 441 24.60 11.42 8.93
N ASP A 442 25.47 12.40 9.01
CA ASP A 442 25.09 13.80 9.05
C ASP A 442 24.95 14.34 7.63
N VAL A 443 23.73 14.62 7.23
CA VAL A 443 23.39 15.17 5.90
C VAL A 443 23.00 16.66 5.95
N GLY A 444 23.32 17.33 7.07
CA GLY A 444 23.00 18.73 7.33
C GLY A 444 24.03 19.73 6.82
N LYS A 445 23.62 21.01 6.79
CA LYS A 445 24.51 22.14 6.51
C LYS A 445 25.45 22.37 7.71
N GLY A 446 26.74 22.17 7.54
CA GLY A 446 27.75 22.60 8.51
C GLY A 446 28.13 21.63 9.61
N GLY A 447 27.73 20.38 9.59
CA GLY A 447 28.32 19.30 10.39
C GLY A 447 28.21 19.43 11.92
N SER A 448 27.25 20.19 12.44
CA SER A 448 27.02 20.32 13.88
C SER A 448 25.57 20.02 14.20
N THR A 449 25.32 18.88 14.85
CA THR A 449 24.04 18.63 15.51
C THR A 449 24.29 18.27 16.95
N SER A 450 23.92 19.15 17.85
CA SER A 450 23.56 18.75 19.20
C SER A 450 22.19 18.07 19.10
N MET A 451 22.14 16.80 19.39
CA MET A 451 20.87 16.10 19.62
C MET A 451 20.36 16.49 21.02
N ASP A 452 19.82 17.70 21.13
CA ASP A 452 19.02 18.03 22.31
C ASP A 452 17.73 17.19 22.26
N SER A 453 17.38 16.62 23.40
CA SER A 453 16.22 15.76 23.58
C SER A 453 14.96 16.43 23.03
N ILE A 454 14.43 15.89 21.94
CA ILE A 454 13.23 16.40 21.30
C ILE A 454 12.01 15.72 21.91
N PRO A 455 11.00 16.46 22.41
CA PRO A 455 9.81 15.86 23.03
C PRO A 455 9.04 14.98 22.03
N ALA A 456 8.52 13.87 22.51
CA ALA A 456 7.64 13.02 21.74
C ALA A 456 6.40 13.79 21.28
N GLY A 457 6.26 13.99 19.97
CA GLY A 457 5.02 14.51 19.39
C GLY A 457 3.89 13.47 19.45
N PRO A 458 2.62 13.87 19.44
CA PRO A 458 1.51 12.92 19.41
C PRO A 458 1.57 12.05 18.16
N ALA A 459 1.22 10.76 18.31
CA ALA A 459 1.03 9.88 17.17
C ALA A 459 0.04 10.51 16.18
N VAL A 460 0.36 10.52 14.89
CA VAL A 460 -0.58 11.01 13.86
C VAL A 460 -1.73 10.01 13.80
N MET A 461 -2.75 10.28 14.58
CA MET A 461 -4.07 9.66 14.44
C MET A 461 -4.87 10.52 13.49
N LEU A 462 -5.56 9.91 12.53
CA LEU A 462 -6.58 10.66 11.79
C LEU A 462 -7.58 11.20 12.82
N SER A 463 -7.86 12.51 12.76
CA SER A 463 -8.65 13.19 13.79
C SER A 463 -10.06 12.61 13.93
N ASP A 464 -10.60 12.61 15.13
CA ASP A 464 -11.89 12.03 15.55
C ASP A 464 -13.15 12.57 14.85
N ALA A 465 -13.04 13.44 13.87
CA ALA A 465 -14.14 14.14 13.23
C ALA A 465 -14.71 13.45 11.98
N ALA A 466 -14.56 12.13 11.81
CA ALA A 466 -15.23 11.42 10.73
C ALA A 466 -16.69 11.18 11.13
N ALA A 467 -17.63 11.71 10.36
CA ALA A 467 -19.04 11.39 10.51
C ALA A 467 -19.25 9.87 10.47
N ASP A 468 -19.98 9.33 11.44
CA ASP A 468 -20.36 7.92 11.47
C ASP A 468 -21.24 7.59 10.28
N ILE A 469 -20.62 7.04 9.22
CA ILE A 469 -21.35 6.51 8.08
C ILE A 469 -21.68 5.06 8.42
N ALA A 470 -22.89 4.84 8.92
CA ALA A 470 -23.42 3.51 9.14
C ALA A 470 -23.68 2.85 7.78
N LEU A 471 -22.84 1.91 7.38
CA LEU A 471 -23.09 1.07 6.22
C LEU A 471 -24.07 -0.04 6.61
N ASN A 472 -25.34 0.11 6.24
CA ASN A 472 -26.36 -0.94 6.27
C ASN A 472 -26.16 -1.91 5.08
N TRP A 473 -24.93 -2.39 4.89
CA TRP A 473 -24.61 -3.30 3.81
C TRP A 473 -24.32 -4.70 4.36
N LYS A 474 -24.84 -5.71 3.68
CA LYS A 474 -24.60 -7.12 3.99
C LYS A 474 -24.01 -7.82 2.77
N ALA A 475 -22.87 -8.47 2.94
CA ALA A 475 -22.25 -9.26 1.89
C ALA A 475 -23.21 -10.33 1.34
N SER A 476 -23.16 -10.58 0.03
CA SER A 476 -23.94 -11.67 -0.57
C SER A 476 -23.44 -13.05 -0.09
N PRO A 477 -24.27 -14.09 -0.18
CA PRO A 477 -23.85 -15.45 0.12
C PRO A 477 -22.69 -15.97 -0.74
N LEU A 478 -22.45 -15.34 -1.90
CA LEU A 478 -21.31 -15.67 -2.77
C LEU A 478 -19.96 -15.31 -2.13
N ALA A 479 -19.89 -14.24 -1.31
CA ALA A 479 -18.65 -13.82 -0.68
C ALA A 479 -18.06 -14.93 0.19
N GLY A 480 -16.76 -15.18 0.05
CA GLY A 480 -16.06 -16.22 0.79
C GLY A 480 -14.98 -16.91 -0.04
N THR A 481 -14.28 -17.83 0.62
CA THR A 481 -13.30 -18.70 -0.04
C THR A 481 -13.92 -20.06 -0.34
N TRP A 482 -13.74 -20.50 -1.58
CA TRP A 482 -14.37 -21.70 -2.12
C TRP A 482 -13.34 -22.66 -2.68
N LYS A 483 -13.43 -23.96 -2.36
CA LYS A 483 -12.56 -25.02 -2.87
C LYS A 483 -13.32 -25.92 -3.85
N LEU A 484 -12.68 -26.23 -4.99
CA LEU A 484 -13.27 -27.06 -6.04
C LEU A 484 -13.61 -28.47 -5.52
N ASP A 485 -14.84 -28.91 -5.78
CA ASP A 485 -15.26 -30.30 -5.70
C ASP A 485 -15.17 -30.90 -7.12
N ALA A 486 -14.03 -31.50 -7.41
CA ALA A 486 -13.76 -32.04 -8.74
C ALA A 486 -14.71 -33.18 -9.11
N ALA A 487 -15.19 -33.98 -8.13
CA ALA A 487 -16.09 -35.09 -8.37
C ALA A 487 -17.51 -34.63 -8.76
N ALA A 488 -17.95 -33.49 -8.21
CA ALA A 488 -19.25 -32.89 -8.53
C ALA A 488 -19.21 -31.97 -9.76
N SER A 489 -18.02 -31.67 -10.30
CA SER A 489 -17.83 -30.75 -11.40
C SER A 489 -17.80 -31.43 -12.75
N LYS A 490 -18.29 -30.72 -13.79
CA LYS A 490 -18.24 -31.14 -15.19
C LYS A 490 -17.56 -30.02 -16.01
N VAL A 491 -16.37 -30.30 -16.50
CA VAL A 491 -15.64 -29.37 -17.36
C VAL A 491 -15.90 -29.71 -18.82
N GLY A 492 -16.50 -28.81 -19.58
CA GLY A 492 -16.68 -28.94 -21.01
C GLY A 492 -15.34 -28.84 -21.75
N SER A 493 -15.27 -29.42 -22.95
CA SER A 493 -14.04 -29.55 -23.74
C SER A 493 -13.39 -28.21 -24.12
N ALA A 494 -14.10 -27.08 -24.06
CA ALA A 494 -13.61 -25.75 -24.45
C ALA A 494 -13.62 -24.71 -23.34
N ALA A 495 -14.09 -25.02 -22.13
CA ALA A 495 -14.41 -23.96 -21.18
C ALA A 495 -13.82 -24.16 -19.79
N ALA A 496 -12.60 -23.75 -19.63
CA ALA A 496 -12.23 -23.11 -18.38
C ALA A 496 -13.00 -21.77 -18.28
N PRO A 497 -13.38 -21.31 -17.07
CA PRO A 497 -13.97 -19.98 -16.92
C PRO A 497 -13.04 -18.94 -17.54
N ILE A 498 -13.54 -18.27 -18.59
CA ILE A 498 -12.72 -17.37 -19.37
C ILE A 498 -12.22 -16.21 -18.51
N GLY A 499 -10.91 -16.00 -18.50
CA GLY A 499 -10.27 -14.94 -17.72
C GLY A 499 -10.13 -15.21 -16.21
N LEU A 500 -10.47 -16.43 -15.74
CA LEU A 500 -10.16 -16.83 -14.35
C LEU A 500 -9.04 -17.87 -14.26
N VAL A 501 -8.75 -18.55 -15.37
CA VAL A 501 -7.61 -19.46 -15.50
C VAL A 501 -7.16 -19.54 -16.95
N LYS A 502 -5.89 -19.85 -17.17
CA LYS A 502 -5.36 -20.14 -18.52
C LYS A 502 -5.78 -21.54 -18.99
N THR A 503 -5.78 -22.51 -18.11
CA THR A 503 -6.11 -23.90 -18.40
C THR A 503 -6.73 -24.59 -17.18
N GLY A 504 -7.73 -25.44 -17.39
CA GLY A 504 -8.37 -26.23 -16.35
C GLY A 504 -9.38 -25.45 -15.49
N ALA A 505 -9.76 -26.03 -14.36
CA ALA A 505 -10.68 -25.41 -13.39
C ALA A 505 -9.92 -24.79 -12.21
N PRO A 506 -10.30 -23.59 -11.72
CA PRO A 506 -9.71 -23.00 -10.54
C PRO A 506 -9.88 -23.92 -9.33
N GLN A 507 -8.79 -24.24 -8.63
CA GLN A 507 -8.84 -25.07 -7.42
C GLN A 507 -9.43 -24.31 -6.22
N THR A 508 -9.20 -23.01 -6.19
CA THR A 508 -9.72 -22.11 -5.15
C THR A 508 -10.24 -20.83 -5.80
N LEU A 509 -11.40 -20.40 -5.36
CA LEU A 509 -11.95 -19.07 -5.66
C LEU A 509 -12.03 -18.26 -4.38
N HIS A 510 -11.62 -16.99 -4.47
CA HIS A 510 -11.80 -15.98 -3.44
C HIS A 510 -12.81 -14.97 -3.98
N ILE A 511 -13.98 -14.88 -3.35
CA ILE A 511 -15.05 -13.99 -3.80
C ILE A 511 -15.24 -12.88 -2.78
N THR A 512 -15.01 -11.65 -3.21
CA THR A 512 -15.25 -10.44 -2.43
C THR A 512 -16.48 -9.72 -2.96
N HIS A 513 -17.43 -9.41 -2.09
CA HIS A 513 -18.58 -8.55 -2.41
C HIS A 513 -18.42 -7.23 -1.65
N ALA A 514 -18.13 -6.16 -2.37
CA ALA A 514 -17.93 -4.83 -1.81
C ALA A 514 -19.25 -4.10 -1.57
N ALA A 515 -19.25 -3.13 -0.65
CA ALA A 515 -20.43 -2.33 -0.29
C ALA A 515 -21.02 -1.54 -1.47
N ASN A 516 -20.20 -1.17 -2.46
CA ASN A 516 -20.64 -0.55 -3.70
C ASN A 516 -21.30 -1.53 -4.70
N GLY A 517 -21.51 -2.78 -4.33
CA GLY A 517 -22.15 -3.81 -5.14
C GLY A 517 -21.23 -4.56 -6.10
N THR A 518 -19.96 -4.20 -6.21
CA THR A 518 -18.99 -4.91 -7.05
C THR A 518 -18.69 -6.28 -6.46
N VAL A 519 -18.75 -7.34 -7.28
CA VAL A 519 -18.30 -8.68 -6.94
C VAL A 519 -16.99 -8.94 -7.65
N ILE A 520 -15.94 -9.25 -6.90
CA ILE A 520 -14.64 -9.66 -7.43
C ILE A 520 -14.46 -11.16 -7.23
N VAL A 521 -14.06 -11.84 -8.27
CA VAL A 521 -13.68 -13.27 -8.22
C VAL A 521 -12.20 -13.37 -8.55
N GLU A 522 -11.41 -13.80 -7.56
CA GLU A 522 -9.99 -14.14 -7.73
C GLU A 522 -9.85 -15.65 -7.79
N SER A 523 -9.10 -16.16 -8.75
CA SER A 523 -8.79 -17.59 -8.86
C SER A 523 -7.34 -17.86 -8.49
N GLN A 524 -7.09 -18.98 -7.85
CA GLN A 524 -5.76 -19.45 -7.53
C GLN A 524 -5.53 -20.83 -8.17
N ILE A 525 -4.69 -20.82 -9.19
CA ILE A 525 -4.04 -22.00 -9.80
C ILE A 525 -2.56 -21.61 -10.02
N ASN A 526 -1.91 -21.96 -11.08
CA ASN A 526 -0.50 -21.62 -11.34
C ASN A 526 -0.23 -20.11 -11.52
N GLU A 527 -1.25 -19.33 -11.84
CA GLU A 527 -1.22 -17.86 -11.91
C GLU A 527 -2.55 -17.34 -11.37
N SER A 528 -2.55 -16.36 -10.46
CA SER A 528 -3.79 -15.73 -10.02
C SER A 528 -4.40 -14.92 -11.15
N GLN A 529 -5.71 -14.91 -11.19
CA GLN A 529 -6.48 -14.06 -12.09
C GLN A 529 -7.69 -13.51 -11.35
N SER A 530 -8.03 -12.28 -11.62
CA SER A 530 -9.15 -11.61 -10.98
C SER A 530 -10.08 -10.96 -12.00
N ARG A 531 -11.38 -11.05 -11.73
CA ARG A 531 -12.43 -10.43 -12.54
C ARG A 531 -13.42 -9.68 -11.67
N ALA A 532 -13.84 -8.52 -12.17
CA ALA A 532 -14.91 -7.73 -11.56
C ALA A 532 -16.25 -7.97 -12.29
N TYR A 533 -17.30 -8.14 -11.50
CA TYR A 533 -18.68 -8.19 -11.94
C TYR A 533 -19.40 -7.03 -11.26
N GLN A 534 -19.91 -6.09 -12.05
CA GLN A 534 -20.67 -4.94 -11.55
C GLN A 534 -22.12 -5.08 -12.00
N PRO A 535 -23.04 -5.48 -11.12
CA PRO A 535 -24.45 -5.57 -11.46
C PRO A 535 -24.94 -4.23 -12.01
N ASP A 536 -25.76 -4.32 -13.07
CA ASP A 536 -26.33 -3.18 -13.82
C ASP A 536 -25.31 -2.31 -14.59
N ARG A 537 -24.05 -2.74 -14.66
CA ARG A 537 -23.00 -2.10 -15.44
C ARG A 537 -22.29 -3.11 -16.36
N GLN A 538 -21.63 -2.57 -17.37
CA GLN A 538 -20.77 -3.34 -18.24
C GLN A 538 -19.34 -3.31 -17.72
N THR A 539 -18.68 -4.47 -17.69
CA THR A 539 -17.27 -4.60 -17.36
C THR A 539 -16.50 -5.19 -18.53
N ALA A 540 -15.32 -4.65 -18.80
CA ALA A 540 -14.39 -5.21 -19.78
C ALA A 540 -13.14 -5.71 -19.02
N THR A 541 -12.74 -6.95 -19.28
CA THR A 541 -11.57 -7.57 -18.65
C THR A 541 -10.64 -8.08 -19.73
N PRO A 542 -9.38 -7.64 -19.76
CA PRO A 542 -8.38 -8.21 -20.67
C PRO A 542 -8.13 -9.69 -20.35
N VAL A 543 -8.13 -10.53 -21.36
CA VAL A 543 -7.83 -11.96 -21.26
C VAL A 543 -6.59 -12.26 -22.09
N VAL A 544 -5.42 -12.19 -21.45
CA VAL A 544 -4.12 -12.39 -22.13
C VAL A 544 -3.84 -13.88 -22.32
N PRO A 545 -3.42 -14.33 -23.51
CA PRO A 545 -3.14 -13.58 -24.75
C PRO A 545 -4.33 -13.43 -25.69
N THR A 546 -5.53 -13.81 -25.30
CA THR A 546 -6.63 -14.14 -26.20
C THR A 546 -7.61 -13.00 -26.50
N GLY A 547 -7.55 -11.83 -25.84
CA GLY A 547 -8.43 -10.72 -26.17
C GLY A 547 -9.04 -10.01 -24.96
N THR A 548 -10.27 -9.51 -25.12
CA THR A 548 -11.03 -8.83 -24.06
C THR A 548 -12.39 -9.51 -23.92
N ILE A 549 -12.80 -9.79 -22.68
CA ILE A 549 -14.17 -10.23 -22.40
C ILE A 549 -14.98 -9.05 -21.88
N THR A 550 -16.07 -8.74 -22.55
CA THR A 550 -17.00 -7.66 -22.20
C THR A 550 -18.31 -8.25 -21.74
N MET A 551 -18.72 -7.99 -20.49
CA MET A 551 -19.86 -8.62 -19.83
C MET A 551 -20.76 -7.58 -19.20
N LYS A 552 -22.08 -7.84 -19.23
CA LYS A 552 -23.10 -7.18 -18.40
C LYS A 552 -23.56 -8.14 -17.32
N SER A 553 -23.52 -7.71 -16.08
CA SER A 553 -23.91 -8.51 -14.94
C SER A 553 -25.21 -8.03 -14.33
N ARG A 554 -26.02 -8.95 -13.78
CA ARG A 554 -27.24 -8.66 -13.01
C ARG A 554 -27.50 -9.74 -11.99
N TRP A 555 -28.21 -9.36 -10.96
CA TRP A 555 -28.78 -10.34 -10.04
C TRP A 555 -30.12 -10.89 -10.58
N ASN A 556 -30.26 -12.21 -10.58
CA ASN A 556 -31.53 -12.89 -10.78
C ASN A 556 -31.85 -13.68 -9.50
N GLY A 557 -32.61 -13.06 -8.60
CA GLY A 557 -32.73 -13.54 -7.22
C GLY A 557 -31.36 -13.59 -6.52
N ALA A 558 -30.96 -14.75 -6.03
CA ALA A 558 -29.65 -14.94 -5.38
C ALA A 558 -28.51 -15.35 -6.36
N THR A 559 -28.81 -15.48 -7.66
CA THR A 559 -27.84 -15.86 -8.70
C THR A 559 -27.28 -14.62 -9.37
N LEU A 560 -25.95 -14.50 -9.41
CA LEU A 560 -25.27 -13.49 -10.22
C LEU A 560 -25.13 -14.04 -11.65
N VAL A 561 -25.79 -13.41 -12.61
CA VAL A 561 -25.73 -13.77 -14.04
C VAL A 561 -24.94 -12.70 -14.78
N SER A 562 -24.03 -13.14 -15.64
CA SER A 562 -23.21 -12.27 -16.49
C SER A 562 -23.26 -12.77 -17.92
N GLU A 563 -23.56 -11.89 -18.88
CA GLU A 563 -23.71 -12.23 -20.29
C GLU A 563 -22.95 -11.21 -21.14
N GLY A 564 -22.28 -11.67 -22.19
CA GLY A 564 -21.49 -10.83 -23.08
C GLY A 564 -20.73 -11.59 -24.14
N ALA A 565 -19.55 -11.11 -24.49
CA ALA A 565 -18.73 -11.74 -25.52
C ALA A 565 -17.24 -11.65 -25.24
N LEU A 566 -16.51 -12.64 -25.75
CA LEU A 566 -15.04 -12.64 -25.85
C LEU A 566 -14.64 -12.14 -27.24
N GLU A 567 -13.90 -11.04 -27.26
CA GLU A 567 -13.31 -10.44 -28.45
C GLU A 567 -11.89 -10.95 -28.61
N ALA A 568 -11.72 -12.09 -29.31
CA ALA A 568 -10.42 -12.79 -29.45
C ALA A 568 -10.07 -13.11 -30.90
N GLY A 569 -10.79 -12.58 -31.89
CA GLY A 569 -10.61 -12.87 -33.33
C GLY A 569 -11.56 -12.06 -34.20
N ALA A 570 -11.85 -12.58 -35.42
CA ALA A 570 -12.68 -11.88 -36.40
C ALA A 570 -14.15 -11.72 -35.97
N ALA A 571 -14.66 -12.60 -35.14
CA ALA A 571 -16.02 -12.54 -34.63
C ALA A 571 -16.07 -12.70 -33.10
N PRO A 572 -16.89 -11.90 -32.37
CA PRO A 572 -17.08 -12.07 -30.94
C PRO A 572 -17.73 -13.40 -30.60
N VAL A 573 -17.21 -14.09 -29.59
CA VAL A 573 -17.74 -15.36 -29.11
C VAL A 573 -18.66 -15.11 -27.91
N PRO A 574 -19.94 -15.45 -27.97
CA PRO A 574 -20.86 -15.28 -26.83
C PRO A 574 -20.39 -16.03 -25.59
N VAL A 575 -20.52 -15.38 -24.43
CA VAL A 575 -20.19 -15.97 -23.13
C VAL A 575 -21.31 -15.67 -22.15
N LYS A 576 -21.72 -16.69 -21.39
CA LYS A 576 -22.64 -16.57 -20.28
C LYS A 576 -22.09 -17.26 -19.05
N GLU A 577 -22.14 -16.57 -17.91
CA GLU A 577 -21.71 -17.08 -16.63
C GLU A 577 -22.82 -16.92 -15.58
N ALA A 578 -22.94 -17.88 -14.67
CA ALA A 578 -23.88 -17.82 -13.57
C ALA A 578 -23.22 -18.36 -12.30
N PHE A 579 -23.29 -17.60 -11.24
CA PHE A 579 -22.84 -17.96 -9.89
C PHE A 579 -24.07 -18.14 -9.01
N ALA A 580 -24.30 -19.36 -8.54
CA ALA A 580 -25.44 -19.71 -7.72
C ALA A 580 -25.00 -20.46 -6.46
N ILE A 581 -25.72 -20.25 -5.36
CA ILE A 581 -25.57 -21.01 -4.13
C ILE A 581 -26.79 -21.92 -3.95
N ALA A 582 -26.55 -23.23 -3.85
CA ALA A 582 -27.54 -24.22 -3.48
C ALA A 582 -26.93 -25.17 -2.46
N GLU A 583 -27.67 -25.46 -1.40
CA GLU A 583 -27.27 -26.41 -0.33
C GLU A 583 -25.87 -26.10 0.25
N GLY A 584 -25.51 -24.80 0.37
CA GLY A 584 -24.22 -24.36 0.89
C GLY A 584 -23.02 -24.57 -0.06
N ARG A 585 -23.26 -24.96 -1.30
CA ARG A 585 -22.28 -25.13 -2.37
C ARG A 585 -22.41 -23.99 -3.38
N LEU A 586 -21.28 -23.50 -3.90
CA LEU A 586 -21.24 -22.57 -5.02
C LEU A 586 -21.17 -23.35 -6.32
N THR A 587 -22.07 -23.05 -7.24
CA THR A 587 -22.03 -23.56 -8.61
C THR A 587 -21.72 -22.42 -9.57
N LEU A 588 -20.65 -22.57 -10.35
CA LEU A 588 -20.29 -21.69 -11.46
C LEU A 588 -20.58 -22.40 -12.77
N THR A 589 -21.56 -21.91 -13.51
CA THR A 589 -21.89 -22.37 -14.86
C THR A 589 -21.34 -21.40 -15.87
N THR A 590 -20.51 -21.87 -16.81
CA THR A 590 -19.96 -21.07 -17.91
C THR A 590 -20.36 -21.69 -19.24
N THR A 591 -21.01 -20.93 -20.11
CA THR A 591 -21.36 -21.32 -21.48
C THR A 591 -20.61 -20.42 -22.47
N VAL A 592 -19.92 -21.03 -23.44
CA VAL A 592 -19.15 -20.37 -24.49
C VAL A 592 -19.66 -20.82 -25.84
N GLY A 593 -19.90 -19.87 -26.73
CA GLY A 593 -20.51 -20.12 -28.05
C GLY A 593 -22.04 -20.00 -28.04
N ALA A 594 -22.67 -20.30 -29.16
CA ALA A 594 -24.11 -20.22 -29.36
C ALA A 594 -24.65 -21.44 -30.14
N GLY A 595 -25.90 -21.78 -29.94
CA GLY A 595 -26.58 -22.88 -30.66
C GLY A 595 -25.99 -24.24 -30.37
N ALA A 596 -25.86 -25.09 -31.41
CA ALA A 596 -25.34 -26.44 -31.30
C ALA A 596 -23.84 -26.53 -30.95
N ASP A 597 -23.09 -25.47 -31.19
CA ASP A 597 -21.64 -25.36 -30.93
C ASP A 597 -21.34 -24.84 -29.53
N ALA A 598 -22.35 -24.53 -28.73
CA ALA A 598 -22.16 -24.03 -27.38
C ALA A 598 -21.59 -25.09 -26.45
N THR A 599 -20.55 -24.75 -25.73
CA THR A 599 -19.93 -25.62 -24.73
C THR A 599 -20.22 -25.09 -23.34
N THR A 600 -20.68 -25.99 -22.43
CA THR A 600 -21.00 -25.60 -21.05
C THR A 600 -20.15 -26.38 -20.06
N SER A 601 -19.57 -25.65 -19.11
CA SER A 601 -18.90 -26.18 -17.92
C SER A 601 -19.73 -25.87 -16.68
N VAL A 602 -19.77 -26.83 -15.75
CA VAL A 602 -20.40 -26.65 -14.44
C VAL A 602 -19.36 -27.01 -13.38
N LEU A 603 -18.89 -26.00 -12.64
CA LEU A 603 -17.93 -26.18 -11.56
C LEU A 603 -18.65 -26.02 -10.22
N VAL A 604 -18.45 -26.97 -9.33
CA VAL A 604 -19.05 -27.00 -7.99
C VAL A 604 -17.95 -26.79 -6.95
N TYR A 605 -18.21 -25.93 -5.99
CA TYR A 605 -17.27 -25.60 -4.94
C TYR A 605 -17.90 -25.74 -3.56
N ALA A 606 -17.11 -26.24 -2.62
CA ALA A 606 -17.46 -26.24 -1.20
C ALA A 606 -16.84 -25.03 -0.50
N ARG A 607 -17.55 -24.45 0.45
CA ARG A 607 -17.05 -23.32 1.24
C ARG A 607 -15.86 -23.75 2.09
N ALA A 608 -14.76 -23.03 2.01
CA ALA A 608 -13.64 -23.22 2.93
C ALA A 608 -14.02 -22.75 4.34
N LYS A 609 -13.59 -23.48 5.35
CA LYS A 609 -13.85 -23.13 6.75
C LYS A 609 -13.08 -21.87 7.12
N THR A 610 -13.74 -20.98 7.84
CA THR A 610 -13.10 -19.84 8.49
C THR A 610 -12.37 -20.34 9.74
N VAL A 611 -11.14 -19.87 9.95
CA VAL A 611 -10.42 -20.16 11.19
C VAL A 611 -10.96 -19.25 12.29
N GLU A 612 -11.36 -19.83 13.43
CA GLU A 612 -11.80 -19.06 14.58
C GLU A 612 -10.60 -18.49 15.33
N PRO A 613 -10.66 -17.21 15.76
CA PRO A 613 -9.59 -16.62 16.54
C PRO A 613 -9.48 -17.26 17.93
N CYS A 614 -8.30 -17.22 18.51
CA CYS A 614 -8.05 -17.73 19.84
C CYS A 614 -8.94 -17.05 20.88
N LYS A 615 -9.70 -17.84 21.64
CA LYS A 615 -10.56 -17.34 22.72
C LYS A 615 -9.85 -17.26 24.06
N ALA A 616 -8.75 -17.99 24.22
CA ALA A 616 -8.02 -18.14 25.49
C ALA A 616 -6.80 -17.22 25.59
N TRP A 617 -6.87 -16.04 25.00
CA TRP A 617 -5.80 -15.05 25.08
C TRP A 617 -5.54 -14.59 26.54
N PRO A 618 -4.28 -14.43 26.99
CA PRO A 618 -3.03 -14.45 26.21
C PRO A 618 -2.39 -15.83 26.03
N THR A 619 -3.04 -16.91 26.40
CA THR A 619 -2.51 -18.26 26.18
C THR A 619 -2.66 -18.63 24.69
N PRO A 620 -1.58 -19.02 24.00
CA PRO A 620 -1.67 -19.45 22.62
C PRO A 620 -2.70 -20.56 22.44
N CYS A 621 -3.52 -20.51 21.38
CA CYS A 621 -4.38 -21.60 21.00
C CYS A 621 -3.53 -22.78 20.49
N LYS A 622 -3.81 -23.97 21.00
CA LYS A 622 -3.19 -25.22 20.57
C LYS A 622 -3.89 -25.79 19.34
#